data_df989ac7d9eef982f0174283a320e6aa
#
_entry.id   df989ac7d9eef982f0174283a320e6aa
#
_cell.length_a   1.000
_cell.length_b   1.000
_cell.length_c   1.000
_cell.angle_alpha   90.00
_cell.angle_beta   90.00
_cell.angle_gamma   90.00
#
_symmetry.space_group_name_H-M   'P 1'
#
loop_
_entity.id
_entity.type
_entity.pdbx_description
1 polymer ?
#
loop_
_entity_poly.entity_id
_entity_poly.type
_entity_poly.pdbx_seq_one_letter_code
_entity_poly.pdbx_strand_id
1 'polypeptide(L)'
;WGVRGEGFAPVSIITVCERREAKGLDAHVPLILRGDALYDPDLDRFFLDLPLSGVRSRHSLRAYAYDVVVWLRFLDACGKTVWAATRDDVDAYHRERRRDDADHRITAASWNRAVASLDRLYRWGEQQGLIADAPFSRRAVWRPAQGGRRGMIAARNDAYERVARRSDVRFVPMDDYR
;
A
#
# COMPACT_ATOMS: atom_id res chain seq x y z
N TRP A 1 -15.58 -26.45 22.41
CA TRP A 1 -16.39 -25.23 22.23
C TRP A 1 -15.92 -24.62 20.90
N GLY A 2 -16.64 -24.97 19.81
CA GLY A 2 -16.35 -24.45 18.49
C GLY A 2 -17.06 -23.10 18.33
N VAL A 3 -16.28 -22.03 18.26
CA VAL A 3 -16.72 -20.77 17.64
C VAL A 3 -16.69 -21.03 16.15
N ARG A 4 -17.87 -21.22 15.52
CA ARG A 4 -18.00 -21.12 14.07
C ARG A 4 -17.70 -19.67 13.74
N GLY A 5 -16.51 -19.42 13.20
CA GLY A 5 -16.17 -18.15 12.60
C GLY A 5 -17.16 -17.88 11.47
N GLU A 6 -18.00 -16.87 11.64
CA GLU A 6 -18.70 -16.27 10.52
C GLU A 6 -17.60 -15.86 9.52
N GLY A 7 -17.54 -16.56 8.41
CA GLY A 7 -16.53 -16.38 7.40
C GLY A 7 -16.65 -14.97 6.83
N PHE A 8 -15.68 -14.12 7.13
CA PHE A 8 -15.53 -12.84 6.44
C PHE A 8 -15.44 -13.12 4.94
N ALA A 9 -16.37 -12.54 4.23
CA ALA A 9 -16.43 -12.70 2.79
C ALA A 9 -15.14 -12.13 2.14
N PRO A 10 -14.54 -12.82 1.16
CA PRO A 10 -13.23 -12.45 0.63
C PRO A 10 -13.27 -11.08 -0.03
N VAL A 11 -12.34 -10.20 0.34
CA VAL A 11 -12.13 -8.92 -0.33
C VAL A 11 -11.57 -9.17 -1.72
N SER A 12 -12.21 -8.64 -2.75
CA SER A 12 -11.80 -8.77 -4.15
C SER A 12 -11.48 -7.43 -4.79
N ILE A 13 -10.70 -7.46 -5.86
CA ILE A 13 -10.37 -6.27 -6.65
C ILE A 13 -11.04 -6.38 -8.00
N ILE A 14 -11.78 -5.34 -8.37
CA ILE A 14 -12.27 -5.15 -9.73
C ILE A 14 -11.49 -3.99 -10.35
N THR A 15 -10.82 -4.23 -11.47
CA THR A 15 -9.97 -3.26 -12.16
C THR A 15 -10.63 -2.65 -13.40
N VAL A 16 -11.81 -3.15 -13.79
CA VAL A 16 -12.61 -2.63 -14.91
C VAL A 16 -14.06 -2.57 -14.44
N CYS A 17 -14.68 -1.42 -14.59
CA CYS A 17 -16.07 -1.22 -14.22
C CYS A 17 -16.77 -0.41 -15.31
N GLU A 18 -17.64 -1.06 -16.10
CA GLU A 18 -18.42 -0.44 -17.17
C GLU A 18 -19.25 0.75 -16.67
N ARG A 19 -19.72 0.72 -15.41
CA ARG A 19 -20.41 1.86 -14.80
C ARG A 19 -19.52 3.09 -14.62
N ARG A 20 -18.22 2.91 -14.44
CA ARG A 20 -17.26 4.01 -14.37
C ARG A 20 -17.04 4.64 -15.74
N GLU A 21 -16.87 3.82 -16.78
CA GLU A 21 -16.75 4.29 -18.18
C GLU A 21 -17.99 5.06 -18.60
N ALA A 22 -19.19 4.55 -18.30
CA ALA A 22 -20.45 5.23 -18.60
C ALA A 22 -20.59 6.60 -17.90
N LYS A 23 -19.85 6.84 -16.81
CA LYS A 23 -19.78 8.12 -16.08
C LYS A 23 -18.55 8.97 -16.47
N GLY A 24 -17.79 8.58 -17.48
CA GLY A 24 -16.57 9.29 -17.90
C GLY A 24 -15.41 9.14 -16.89
N LEU A 25 -15.46 8.19 -15.98
CA LEU A 25 -14.38 7.91 -15.04
C LEU A 25 -13.40 6.91 -15.66
N ASP A 26 -12.12 7.00 -15.28
CA ASP A 26 -11.09 6.08 -15.77
C ASP A 26 -11.39 4.64 -15.30
N ALA A 27 -11.68 3.76 -16.27
CA ALA A 27 -11.96 2.35 -16.05
C ALA A 27 -10.79 1.58 -15.40
N HIS A 28 -9.58 2.14 -15.46
CA HIS A 28 -8.39 1.51 -14.89
C HIS A 28 -8.16 1.82 -13.41
N VAL A 29 -8.96 2.70 -12.82
CA VAL A 29 -8.94 2.95 -11.39
C VAL A 29 -9.54 1.74 -10.67
N PRO A 30 -8.79 1.09 -9.76
CA PRO A 30 -9.26 -0.09 -9.06
C PRO A 30 -10.51 0.21 -8.21
N LEU A 31 -11.42 -0.75 -8.15
CA LEU A 31 -12.54 -0.78 -7.24
C LEU A 31 -12.36 -1.98 -6.30
N ILE A 32 -12.43 -1.74 -5.00
CA ILE A 32 -12.37 -2.81 -4.01
C ILE A 32 -13.79 -3.12 -3.56
N LEU A 33 -14.17 -4.40 -3.67
CA LEU A 33 -15.42 -4.94 -3.16
C LEU A 33 -15.14 -5.99 -2.10
N ARG A 34 -15.93 -6.04 -1.06
CA ARG A 34 -16.01 -7.17 -0.15
C ARG A 34 -16.84 -8.29 -0.77
N GLY A 35 -16.71 -9.53 -0.27
CA GLY A 35 -17.27 -10.71 -0.92
C GLY A 35 -18.81 -10.78 -0.94
N ASP A 36 -19.48 -9.98 -0.15
CA ASP A 36 -20.93 -9.73 -0.19
C ASP A 36 -21.30 -8.58 -1.15
N ALA A 37 -20.35 -8.18 -2.04
CA ALA A 37 -20.45 -7.03 -2.92
C ALA A 37 -20.63 -5.69 -2.19
N LEU A 38 -20.30 -5.63 -0.89
CA LEU A 38 -20.31 -4.38 -0.15
C LEU A 38 -19.26 -3.43 -0.70
N TYR A 39 -19.76 -2.29 -1.07
CA TYR A 39 -19.02 -1.17 -1.60
C TYR A 39 -18.57 -0.24 -0.47
N ASP A 40 -17.28 0.08 -0.42
CA ASP A 40 -16.74 1.08 0.49
C ASP A 40 -16.51 2.39 -0.27
N PRO A 41 -17.36 3.42 -0.05
CA PRO A 41 -17.29 4.68 -0.78
C PRO A 41 -16.01 5.45 -0.51
N ASP A 42 -15.43 5.34 0.69
CA ASP A 42 -14.22 6.06 1.06
C ASP A 42 -12.99 5.46 0.38
N LEU A 43 -12.90 4.11 0.35
CA LEU A 43 -11.85 3.45 -0.42
C LEU A 43 -11.95 3.73 -1.91
N ASP A 44 -13.16 3.75 -2.47
CA ASP A 44 -13.35 4.10 -3.88
C ASP A 44 -12.89 5.52 -4.17
N ARG A 45 -13.28 6.49 -3.33
CA ARG A 45 -12.85 7.88 -3.44
C ARG A 45 -11.35 8.02 -3.34
N PHE A 46 -10.70 7.29 -2.42
CA PHE A 46 -9.25 7.27 -2.33
C PHE A 46 -8.61 6.84 -3.66
N PHE A 47 -9.09 5.75 -4.29
CA PHE A 47 -8.54 5.29 -5.57
C PHE A 47 -8.81 6.26 -6.72
N LEU A 48 -9.95 6.96 -6.73
CA LEU A 48 -10.24 8.01 -7.70
C LEU A 48 -9.33 9.23 -7.55
N ASP A 49 -8.89 9.55 -6.33
CA ASP A 49 -8.00 10.67 -6.04
C ASP A 49 -6.51 10.36 -6.31
N LEU A 50 -6.12 9.07 -6.37
CA LEU A 50 -4.73 8.66 -6.60
C LEU A 50 -4.11 9.24 -7.90
N PRO A 51 -4.79 9.22 -9.07
CA PRO A 51 -4.26 9.81 -10.29
C PRO A 51 -4.02 11.33 -10.16
N LEU A 52 -4.88 12.03 -9.42
CA LEU A 52 -4.75 13.47 -9.15
C LEU A 52 -3.53 13.76 -8.28
N SER A 53 -3.20 12.84 -7.37
CA SER A 53 -2.01 12.92 -6.50
C SER A 53 -0.72 12.38 -7.14
N GLY A 54 -0.72 12.11 -8.45
CA GLY A 54 0.44 11.74 -9.24
C GLY A 54 0.65 10.23 -9.48
N VAL A 55 -0.22 9.36 -8.98
CA VAL A 55 -0.15 7.90 -9.24
C VAL A 55 -1.00 7.57 -10.48
N ARG A 56 -0.43 7.78 -11.67
CA ARG A 56 -1.17 7.63 -12.95
C ARG A 56 -0.97 6.30 -13.64
N SER A 57 0.09 5.56 -13.31
CA SER A 57 0.37 4.27 -13.96
C SER A 57 -0.63 3.20 -13.53
N ARG A 58 -1.26 2.51 -14.50
CA ARG A 58 -2.15 1.38 -14.26
C ARG A 58 -1.51 0.30 -13.37
N HIS A 59 -0.21 0.04 -13.58
CA HIS A 59 0.53 -0.92 -12.77
C HIS A 59 0.68 -0.44 -11.32
N SER A 60 0.92 0.84 -11.10
CA SER A 60 1.01 1.42 -9.76
C SER A 60 -0.35 1.39 -9.04
N LEU A 61 -1.42 1.78 -9.72
CA LEU A 61 -2.77 1.73 -9.18
C LEU A 61 -3.16 0.31 -8.78
N ARG A 62 -2.89 -0.67 -9.66
CA ARG A 62 -3.14 -2.08 -9.37
C ARG A 62 -2.30 -2.59 -8.19
N ALA A 63 -1.02 -2.23 -8.12
CA ALA A 63 -0.15 -2.62 -7.02
C ALA A 63 -0.65 -2.06 -5.68
N TYR A 64 -1.09 -0.80 -5.66
CA TYR A 64 -1.69 -0.18 -4.48
C TYR A 64 -2.96 -0.90 -4.04
N ALA A 65 -3.83 -1.25 -4.99
CA ALA A 65 -5.04 -1.99 -4.67
C ALA A 65 -4.75 -3.36 -4.05
N TYR A 66 -3.76 -4.09 -4.56
CA TYR A 66 -3.33 -5.35 -3.95
C TYR A 66 -2.79 -5.16 -2.54
N ASP A 67 -1.95 -4.15 -2.32
CA ASP A 67 -1.40 -3.88 -1.00
C ASP A 67 -2.51 -3.52 0.00
N VAL A 68 -3.48 -2.69 -0.42
CA VAL A 68 -4.65 -2.32 0.40
C VAL A 68 -5.53 -3.54 0.68
N VAL A 69 -5.83 -4.39 -0.31
CA VAL A 69 -6.65 -5.60 -0.10
C VAL A 69 -6.00 -6.57 0.90
N VAL A 70 -4.69 -6.78 0.81
CA VAL A 70 -3.99 -7.65 1.77
C VAL A 70 -4.06 -7.08 3.18
N TRP A 71 -3.93 -5.75 3.31
CA TRP A 71 -4.11 -5.06 4.59
C TRP A 71 -5.53 -5.19 5.14
N LEU A 72 -6.55 -4.98 4.31
CA LEU A 72 -7.95 -5.13 4.70
C LEU A 72 -8.24 -6.55 5.21
N ARG A 73 -7.74 -7.58 4.53
CA ARG A 73 -7.88 -8.98 4.95
C ARG A 73 -7.23 -9.24 6.31
N PHE A 74 -6.07 -8.64 6.55
CA PHE A 74 -5.42 -8.72 7.86
C PHE A 74 -6.27 -8.06 8.94
N LEU A 75 -6.78 -6.86 8.70
CA LEU A 75 -7.63 -6.15 9.65
C LEU A 75 -8.96 -6.87 9.90
N ASP A 76 -9.60 -7.41 8.84
CA ASP A 76 -10.81 -8.22 8.96
C ASP A 76 -10.58 -9.45 9.86
N ALA A 77 -9.44 -10.12 9.73
CA ALA A 77 -9.05 -11.23 10.61
C ALA A 77 -8.85 -10.77 12.07
N CYS A 78 -8.52 -9.50 12.29
CA CYS A 78 -8.41 -8.89 13.62
C CYS A 78 -9.75 -8.28 14.11
N GLY A 79 -10.84 -8.37 13.33
CA GLY A 79 -12.13 -7.78 13.66
C GLY A 79 -12.14 -6.24 13.62
N LYS A 80 -11.28 -5.62 12.81
CA LYS A 80 -11.12 -4.16 12.72
C LYS A 80 -11.49 -3.62 11.35
N THR A 81 -12.01 -2.40 11.34
CA THR A 81 -12.18 -1.61 10.09
C THR A 81 -10.87 -0.93 9.71
N VAL A 82 -10.75 -0.50 8.45
CA VAL A 82 -9.57 0.20 7.94
C VAL A 82 -9.27 1.49 8.73
N TRP A 83 -10.31 2.22 9.12
CA TRP A 83 -10.17 3.49 9.84
C TRP A 83 -9.97 3.34 11.35
N ALA A 84 -10.07 2.11 11.88
CA ALA A 84 -9.77 1.79 13.29
C ALA A 84 -8.38 1.18 13.51
N ALA A 85 -7.55 1.16 12.48
CA ALA A 85 -6.20 0.61 12.56
C ALA A 85 -5.29 1.47 13.42
N THR A 86 -4.44 0.81 14.21
CA THR A 86 -3.50 1.41 15.14
C THR A 86 -2.05 1.09 14.75
N ARG A 87 -1.10 1.70 15.43
CA ARG A 87 0.33 1.38 15.28
C ARG A 87 0.62 -0.08 15.58
N ASP A 88 0.00 -0.64 16.60
CA ASP A 88 0.20 -2.05 16.98
C ASP A 88 -0.24 -3.01 15.87
N ASP A 89 -1.29 -2.63 15.10
CA ASP A 89 -1.72 -3.40 13.93
C ASP A 89 -0.69 -3.37 12.81
N VAL A 90 -0.03 -2.23 12.59
CA VAL A 90 1.07 -2.14 11.61
C VAL A 90 2.24 -3.03 12.03
N ASP A 91 2.59 -3.05 13.32
CA ASP A 91 3.68 -3.88 13.83
C ASP A 91 3.32 -5.38 13.80
N ALA A 92 2.06 -5.73 14.05
CA ALA A 92 1.56 -7.09 13.91
C ALA A 92 1.53 -7.52 12.43
N TYR A 93 1.07 -6.67 11.54
CA TYR A 93 1.09 -6.92 10.09
C TYR A 93 2.50 -7.09 9.55
N HIS A 94 3.46 -6.26 10.02
CA HIS A 94 4.87 -6.43 9.66
C HIS A 94 5.38 -7.82 10.05
N ARG A 95 5.14 -8.25 11.29
CA ARG A 95 5.53 -9.59 11.77
C ARG A 95 4.89 -10.69 10.91
N GLU A 96 3.61 -10.58 10.60
CA GLU A 96 2.89 -11.53 9.75
C GLU A 96 3.50 -11.63 8.35
N ARG A 97 3.80 -10.49 7.71
CA ARG A 97 4.32 -10.41 6.34
C ARG A 97 5.81 -10.74 6.23
N ARG A 98 6.55 -10.64 7.34
CA ARG A 98 7.99 -10.86 7.42
C ARG A 98 8.36 -12.11 8.22
N ARG A 99 7.41 -13.04 8.37
CA ARG A 99 7.63 -14.34 9.04
C ARG A 99 8.91 -15.02 8.57
N ASP A 100 9.50 -15.84 9.44
CA ASP A 100 10.69 -16.61 9.11
C ASP A 100 10.45 -17.74 8.11
N ASP A 101 9.18 -18.09 7.87
CA ASP A 101 8.77 -19.01 6.83
C ASP A 101 9.10 -18.45 5.45
N ALA A 102 10.09 -19.04 4.77
CA ALA A 102 10.63 -18.60 3.50
C ALA A 102 9.56 -18.55 2.38
N ASP A 103 8.57 -19.44 2.42
CA ASP A 103 7.55 -19.57 1.39
C ASP A 103 6.52 -18.44 1.43
N HIS A 104 6.32 -17.83 2.61
CA HIS A 104 5.32 -16.77 2.81
C HIS A 104 5.92 -15.38 3.04
N ARG A 105 7.25 -15.32 3.19
CA ARG A 105 7.95 -14.07 3.49
C ARG A 105 8.06 -13.16 2.28
N ILE A 106 7.52 -11.96 2.36
CA ILE A 106 7.73 -10.95 1.33
C ILE A 106 9.10 -10.28 1.46
N THR A 107 9.62 -9.77 0.34
CA THR A 107 10.90 -9.04 0.33
C THR A 107 10.77 -7.68 1.03
N ALA A 108 11.90 -7.11 1.51
CA ALA A 108 11.93 -5.77 2.06
C ALA A 108 11.45 -4.71 1.04
N ALA A 109 11.72 -4.91 -0.26
CA ALA A 109 11.23 -4.03 -1.31
C ALA A 109 9.70 -4.10 -1.45
N SER A 110 9.11 -5.31 -1.40
CA SER A 110 7.66 -5.50 -1.42
C SER A 110 7.00 -4.92 -0.17
N TRP A 111 7.62 -5.11 1.00
CA TRP A 111 7.17 -4.49 2.25
C TRP A 111 7.16 -2.96 2.13
N ASN A 112 8.26 -2.36 1.69
CA ASN A 112 8.36 -0.90 1.55
C ASN A 112 7.34 -0.33 0.56
N ARG A 113 7.00 -1.07 -0.51
CA ARG A 113 5.92 -0.68 -1.42
C ARG A 113 4.58 -0.71 -0.70
N ALA A 114 4.27 -1.78 0.05
CA ALA A 114 3.03 -1.86 0.83
C ALA A 114 2.93 -0.73 1.85
N VAL A 115 4.00 -0.43 2.59
CA VAL A 115 4.04 0.71 3.52
C VAL A 115 3.77 2.03 2.79
N ALA A 116 4.32 2.23 1.58
CA ALA A 116 4.08 3.45 0.80
C ALA A 116 2.61 3.59 0.38
N SER A 117 1.98 2.47 -0.02
CA SER A 117 0.55 2.44 -0.40
C SER A 117 -0.34 2.78 0.80
N LEU A 118 -0.10 2.12 1.93
CA LEU A 118 -0.88 2.29 3.16
C LEU A 118 -0.67 3.67 3.80
N ASP A 119 0.58 4.16 3.86
CA ASP A 119 0.88 5.50 4.36
C ASP A 119 0.15 6.58 3.54
N ARG A 120 -0.01 6.38 2.22
CA ARG A 120 -0.78 7.28 1.37
C ARG A 120 -2.28 7.19 1.64
N LEU A 121 -2.83 5.98 1.84
CA LEU A 121 -4.23 5.76 2.21
C LEU A 121 -4.57 6.50 3.52
N TYR A 122 -3.78 6.28 4.55
CA TYR A 122 -4.05 6.88 5.86
C TYR A 122 -3.86 8.39 5.89
N ARG A 123 -2.90 8.94 5.15
CA ARG A 123 -2.80 10.40 4.98
C ARG A 123 -4.01 11.01 4.27
N TRP A 124 -4.50 10.31 3.25
CA TRP A 124 -5.72 10.73 2.60
C TRP A 124 -6.90 10.64 3.59
N GLY A 125 -6.99 9.58 4.39
CA GLY A 125 -8.00 9.43 5.44
C GLY A 125 -7.95 10.54 6.50
N GLU A 126 -6.75 10.95 6.94
CA GLU A 126 -6.57 12.12 7.83
C GLU A 126 -7.10 13.40 7.19
N GLN A 127 -6.78 13.64 5.91
CA GLN A 127 -7.25 14.82 5.18
C GLN A 127 -8.77 14.85 4.99
N GLN A 128 -9.42 13.67 4.92
CA GLN A 128 -10.88 13.55 4.83
C GLN A 128 -11.56 13.51 6.21
N GLY A 129 -10.81 13.50 7.30
CA GLY A 129 -11.36 13.40 8.66
C GLY A 129 -11.88 12.01 9.04
N LEU A 130 -11.48 10.97 8.31
CA LEU A 130 -11.88 9.57 8.58
C LEU A 130 -11.11 8.95 9.74
N ILE A 131 -9.92 9.47 10.03
CA ILE A 131 -9.05 9.05 11.12
C ILE A 131 -8.34 10.28 11.68
N ALA A 132 -8.17 10.33 12.99
CA ALA A 132 -7.50 11.46 13.64
C ALA A 132 -5.98 11.41 13.45
N ASP A 133 -5.39 10.21 13.62
CA ASP A 133 -3.95 9.99 13.53
C ASP A 133 -3.66 8.75 12.69
N ALA A 134 -2.83 8.89 11.67
CA ALA A 134 -2.39 7.75 10.86
C ALA A 134 -1.57 6.76 11.70
N PRO A 135 -1.74 5.43 11.49
CA PRO A 135 -1.03 4.41 12.25
C PRO A 135 0.48 4.32 11.93
N PHE A 136 0.97 5.17 11.03
CA PHE A 136 2.36 5.23 10.60
C PHE A 136 3.09 6.42 11.20
N SER A 137 4.07 6.16 12.06
CA SER A 137 4.95 7.20 12.60
C SER A 137 5.98 7.65 11.57
N ARG A 138 6.45 8.89 11.69
CA ARG A 138 7.48 9.47 10.84
C ARG A 138 8.55 10.10 11.66
N ARG A 139 9.78 9.93 11.20
CA ARG A 139 10.95 10.62 11.75
C ARG A 139 11.57 11.54 10.72
N ALA A 140 12.15 12.60 11.20
CA ALA A 140 12.99 13.48 10.40
C ALA A 140 14.30 12.75 10.04
N VAL A 141 14.60 12.67 8.75
CA VAL A 141 15.83 12.06 8.24
C VAL A 141 16.55 13.08 7.36
N TRP A 142 17.80 13.33 7.68
CA TRP A 142 18.66 14.15 6.82
C TRP A 142 18.93 13.44 5.50
N ARG A 143 18.64 14.11 4.40
CA ARG A 143 19.00 13.66 3.06
C ARG A 143 20.13 14.53 2.53
N PRO A 144 21.29 13.95 2.20
CA PRO A 144 22.39 14.71 1.61
C PRO A 144 21.98 15.28 0.24
N ALA A 145 22.65 16.35 -0.12
CA ALA A 145 22.49 16.97 -1.43
C ALA A 145 22.84 15.99 -2.55
N GLN A 146 22.01 15.96 -3.59
CA GLN A 146 22.31 15.25 -4.84
C GLN A 146 22.12 16.20 -6.02
N GLY A 147 23.06 16.20 -6.96
CA GLY A 147 22.94 16.96 -8.21
C GLY A 147 22.80 18.47 -8.02
N GLY A 148 23.60 19.07 -7.12
CA GLY A 148 23.63 20.53 -6.91
C GLY A 148 22.49 21.10 -6.05
N ARG A 149 21.58 20.28 -5.53
CA ARG A 149 20.55 20.68 -4.60
C ARG A 149 21.05 20.66 -3.16
N ARG A 150 20.64 21.61 -2.34
CA ARG A 150 20.96 21.62 -0.90
C ARG A 150 20.38 20.39 -0.21
N GLY A 151 21.11 19.84 0.78
CA GLY A 151 20.60 18.80 1.65
C GLY A 151 19.33 19.27 2.36
N MET A 152 18.38 18.37 2.62
CA MET A 152 17.11 18.69 3.23
C MET A 152 16.74 17.67 4.32
N ILE A 153 15.97 18.13 5.30
CA ILE A 153 15.32 17.23 6.24
C ILE A 153 14.02 16.72 5.57
N ALA A 154 13.89 15.41 5.46
CA ALA A 154 12.71 14.76 4.93
C ALA A 154 12.05 13.88 5.99
N ALA A 155 10.74 13.87 6.06
CA ALA A 155 10.01 12.91 6.88
C ALA A 155 10.06 11.53 6.23
N ARG A 156 10.49 10.52 6.99
CA ARG A 156 10.49 9.12 6.56
C ARG A 156 9.59 8.31 7.47
N ASN A 157 8.77 7.46 6.89
CA ASN A 157 7.97 6.51 7.64
C ASN A 157 8.86 5.48 8.34
N ASP A 158 8.63 5.24 9.62
CA ASP A 158 9.45 4.35 10.45
C ASP A 158 9.28 2.88 10.11
N ALA A 159 8.17 2.51 9.49
CA ALA A 159 7.90 1.15 9.05
C ALA A 159 8.75 0.70 7.82
N TYR A 160 9.50 1.61 7.16
CA TYR A 160 10.37 1.24 6.05
C TYR A 160 11.58 0.43 6.51
N GLU A 161 11.83 -0.67 5.83
CA GLU A 161 13.04 -1.49 5.98
C GLU A 161 14.20 -1.02 5.10
N ARG A 162 15.42 -1.40 5.49
CA ARG A 162 16.59 -1.29 4.62
C ARG A 162 16.50 -2.32 3.50
N VAL A 163 16.56 -1.87 2.27
CA VAL A 163 16.74 -2.74 1.11
C VAL A 163 18.22 -2.84 0.84
N ALA A 164 18.78 -4.07 0.82
CA ALA A 164 20.13 -4.30 0.38
C ALA A 164 20.30 -3.81 -1.06
N ARG A 165 21.28 -2.96 -1.30
CA ARG A 165 21.63 -2.60 -2.68
C ARG A 165 22.17 -3.85 -3.36
N ARG A 166 21.57 -4.28 -4.45
CA ARG A 166 22.21 -5.25 -5.34
C ARG A 166 23.43 -4.56 -5.94
N SER A 167 24.61 -5.03 -5.54
CA SER A 167 25.88 -4.57 -6.08
C SER A 167 26.22 -5.15 -7.47
N ASP A 168 25.32 -6.00 -8.00
CA ASP A 168 25.55 -6.74 -9.25
C ASP A 168 25.05 -5.99 -10.50
N VAL A 169 25.37 -4.70 -10.61
CA VAL A 169 25.38 -4.09 -11.92
C VAL A 169 26.72 -4.48 -12.55
N ARG A 170 26.77 -5.64 -13.22
CA ARG A 170 27.87 -5.97 -14.13
C ARG A 170 27.75 -5.02 -15.31
N PHE A 171 28.64 -4.07 -15.39
CA PHE A 171 28.89 -3.36 -16.64
C PHE A 171 29.42 -4.38 -17.64
N VAL A 172 28.65 -4.69 -18.67
CA VAL A 172 29.16 -5.42 -19.82
C VAL A 172 30.01 -4.43 -20.58
N PRO A 173 31.33 -4.70 -20.78
CA PRO A 173 32.17 -3.82 -21.57
C PRO A 173 31.59 -3.70 -22.98
N MET A 174 31.70 -2.50 -23.57
CA MET A 174 31.16 -2.24 -24.93
C MET A 174 31.80 -3.14 -26.00
N ASP A 175 32.95 -3.76 -25.72
CA ASP A 175 33.68 -4.65 -26.63
C ASP A 175 32.97 -6.02 -26.83
N ASP A 176 32.04 -6.40 -25.96
CA ASP A 176 31.24 -7.65 -26.09
C ASP A 176 29.99 -7.49 -26.97
N TYR A 177 29.80 -6.32 -27.59
CA TYR A 177 28.69 -6.02 -28.51
C TYR A 177 29.06 -6.08 -29.99
N ARG A 178 29.99 -6.96 -30.39
CA ARG A 178 30.29 -7.22 -31.79
C ARG A 178 29.76 -8.56 -32.26
#